data_601b3d3eeb0d4aa8f6975d020b7d1094
#
_entry.id   601b3d3eeb0d4aa8f6975d020b7d1094
#
_cell.length_a   1.000
_cell.length_b   1.000
_cell.length_c   1.000
_cell.angle_alpha   90.00
_cell.angle_beta   90.00
_cell.angle_gamma   90.00
#
_symmetry.space_group_name_H-M   'P 1'
#
loop_
_entity.id
_entity.type
_entity.pdbx_description
1 polymer ?
#
loop_
_entity_poly.entity_id
_entity_poly.type
_entity_poly.pdbx_seq_one_letter_code
_entity_poly.pdbx_strand_id
1 'polypeptide(L)'
;MITRRKNVFGCAANFLRGKKCVWCGSFKVNRTARGYVKCRLCHKQKSLKKVRIEIGVVTGFYQQQPAYRLASDLGVDYQTVTRVYQRLRLALYHIAELEGAKLSGEIEMDESYFGGKRKGKRGRGAMGKSIVFGLLERDGRVYTRVVEGVSAEDLMEIIRKKTRKGSVYFTDTFKSYNSLKRLGKHHTVNHSKSMVDKKTKNHINGIEGFWSFAKHILYNYRGVSKYHFPMYLKEVEYRFNHRNDNLFKLFIHIYFGYVSH
;
A
#
# COMPACT_ATOMS: atom_id res chain seq x y z
N MET A 1 18.63 -18.03 1.77
CA MET A 1 17.59 -17.20 2.43
C MET A 1 18.04 -16.46 3.70
N ILE A 2 19.26 -16.64 4.21
CA ILE A 2 19.76 -16.07 5.48
C ILE A 2 20.50 -14.72 5.31
N THR A 3 21.00 -14.41 4.13
CA THR A 3 21.82 -13.22 3.86
C THR A 3 21.03 -11.88 3.78
N ARG A 4 19.72 -11.90 3.49
CA ARG A 4 18.89 -10.68 3.46
C ARG A 4 18.55 -10.09 4.83
N ARG A 5 18.55 -10.91 5.91
CA ARG A 5 18.26 -10.42 7.28
C ARG A 5 19.36 -9.54 7.88
N LYS A 6 20.62 -9.77 7.54
CA LYS A 6 21.76 -9.00 8.12
C LYS A 6 21.77 -7.52 7.70
N ASN A 7 21.39 -7.17 6.46
CA ASN A 7 21.38 -5.79 5.99
C ASN A 7 20.19 -4.96 6.52
N VAL A 8 19.09 -5.60 6.86
CA VAL A 8 17.87 -4.95 7.39
C VAL A 8 18.12 -4.41 8.81
N PHE A 9 18.82 -5.18 9.63
CA PHE A 9 19.23 -4.73 10.98
C PHE A 9 20.34 -3.67 10.97
N GLY A 10 21.12 -3.56 9.91
CA GLY A 10 22.26 -2.64 9.84
C GLY A 10 21.87 -1.15 9.96
N CYS A 11 20.76 -0.72 9.35
CA CYS A 11 20.33 0.68 9.38
C CYS A 11 19.77 1.08 10.75
N ALA A 12 18.91 0.23 11.33
CA ALA A 12 18.36 0.42 12.66
C ALA A 12 19.46 0.28 13.74
N ALA A 13 20.36 -0.69 13.60
CA ALA A 13 21.49 -0.88 14.50
C ALA A 13 22.49 0.30 14.48
N ASN A 14 22.76 0.89 13.32
CA ASN A 14 23.65 2.06 13.22
C ASN A 14 23.04 3.29 13.90
N PHE A 15 21.72 3.46 13.83
CA PHE A 15 21.04 4.52 14.57
C PHE A 15 21.08 4.25 16.08
N LEU A 16 20.73 3.05 16.51
CA LEU A 16 20.77 2.67 17.93
C LEU A 16 22.19 2.74 18.51
N ARG A 17 23.21 2.55 17.68
CA ARG A 17 24.61 2.77 18.05
C ARG A 17 25.01 4.25 18.07
N GLY A 18 24.10 5.16 17.69
CA GLY A 18 24.36 6.60 17.59
C GLY A 18 25.35 6.96 16.48
N LYS A 19 25.46 6.15 15.44
CA LYS A 19 26.39 6.38 14.32
C LYS A 19 25.76 7.13 13.16
N LYS A 20 24.40 7.08 12.98
CA LYS A 20 23.71 7.70 11.85
C LYS A 20 22.37 8.26 12.27
N CYS A 21 22.04 9.46 11.83
CA CYS A 21 20.75 10.08 12.07
C CYS A 21 19.65 9.40 11.23
N VAL A 22 18.53 8.99 11.85
CA VAL A 22 17.39 8.37 11.13
C VAL A 22 16.62 9.37 10.30
N TRP A 23 16.66 10.68 10.65
CA TRP A 23 15.90 11.70 9.92
C TRP A 23 16.63 12.21 8.67
N CYS A 24 17.91 12.54 8.78
CA CYS A 24 18.68 13.14 7.69
C CYS A 24 19.83 12.28 7.17
N GLY A 25 20.03 11.09 7.72
CA GLY A 25 21.10 10.19 7.32
C GLY A 25 22.52 10.62 7.70
N SER A 26 22.70 11.77 8.35
CA SER A 26 24.02 12.29 8.76
C SER A 26 24.70 11.40 9.79
N PHE A 27 26.01 11.28 9.71
CA PHE A 27 26.86 10.63 10.73
C PHE A 27 27.19 11.56 11.92
N LYS A 28 26.82 12.85 11.85
CA LYS A 28 27.08 13.82 12.92
C LYS A 28 26.03 13.71 14.03
N VAL A 29 26.08 12.64 14.82
CA VAL A 29 25.13 12.34 15.90
C VAL A 29 25.88 12.18 17.22
N ASN A 30 25.30 12.73 18.29
CA ASN A 30 25.82 12.59 19.66
C ASN A 30 24.81 11.84 20.53
N ARG A 31 25.32 11.00 21.44
CA ARG A 31 24.54 10.50 22.57
C ARG A 31 24.76 11.45 23.75
N THR A 32 23.66 11.73 24.45
CA THR A 32 23.70 12.45 25.72
C THR A 32 23.68 11.45 26.87
N ALA A 33 24.24 11.86 28.03
CA ALA A 33 24.22 11.04 29.26
C ALA A 33 22.79 10.63 29.68
N ARG A 34 21.77 11.45 29.34
CA ARG A 34 20.34 11.18 29.61
C ARG A 34 19.70 10.18 28.64
N GLY A 35 20.46 9.48 27.79
CA GLY A 35 19.95 8.47 26.88
C GLY A 35 19.20 9.04 25.66
N TYR A 36 19.51 10.27 25.23
CA TYR A 36 19.01 10.85 23.99
C TYR A 36 20.06 10.76 22.89
N VAL A 37 19.59 10.67 21.64
CA VAL A 37 20.40 10.88 20.43
C VAL A 37 20.03 12.23 19.84
N LYS A 38 21.03 13.12 19.66
CA LYS A 38 20.90 14.43 19.03
C LYS A 38 21.73 14.49 17.76
N CYS A 39 21.13 14.87 16.65
CA CYS A 39 21.83 15.14 15.40
C CYS A 39 22.38 16.56 15.39
N ARG A 40 23.66 16.73 15.02
CA ARG A 40 24.27 18.07 14.89
C ARG A 40 23.87 18.77 13.60
N LEU A 41 23.39 18.02 12.57
CA LEU A 41 23.02 18.62 11.28
C LEU A 41 21.56 19.07 11.25
N CYS A 42 20.61 18.20 11.61
CA CYS A 42 19.19 18.53 11.59
C CYS A 42 18.61 18.94 12.95
N HIS A 43 19.46 19.00 13.99
CA HIS A 43 19.16 19.41 15.37
C HIS A 43 18.06 18.59 16.09
N LYS A 44 17.48 17.58 15.44
CA LYS A 44 16.48 16.71 16.06
C LYS A 44 17.11 15.82 17.13
N GLN A 45 16.36 15.61 18.20
CA GLN A 45 16.74 14.71 19.29
C GLN A 45 15.59 13.82 19.71
N LYS A 46 15.89 12.61 20.16
CA LYS A 46 14.89 11.65 20.63
C LYS A 46 15.50 10.70 21.66
N SER A 47 14.67 10.24 22.61
CA SER A 47 15.08 9.21 23.57
C SER A 47 15.38 7.90 22.84
N LEU A 48 16.49 7.24 23.19
CA LEU A 48 16.84 5.92 22.66
C LEU A 48 15.78 4.88 22.97
N LYS A 49 15.18 4.93 24.17
CA LYS A 49 14.08 4.02 24.55
C LYS A 49 12.90 4.17 23.58
N LYS A 50 12.47 5.42 23.31
CA LYS A 50 11.37 5.70 22.39
C LYS A 50 11.67 5.23 20.97
N VAL A 51 12.90 5.48 20.50
CA VAL A 51 13.33 5.04 19.16
C VAL A 51 13.35 3.51 19.03
N ARG A 52 13.81 2.79 20.06
CA ARG A 52 13.77 1.32 20.07
C ARG A 52 12.36 0.79 19.95
N ILE A 53 11.43 1.35 20.70
CA ILE A 53 9.99 1.00 20.62
C ILE A 53 9.47 1.26 19.21
N GLU A 54 9.70 2.44 18.65
CA GLU A 54 9.22 2.79 17.31
C GLU A 54 9.80 1.89 16.22
N ILE A 55 11.09 1.55 16.28
CA ILE A 55 11.70 0.58 15.37
C ILE A 55 11.04 -0.79 15.53
N GLY A 56 10.79 -1.26 16.75
CA GLY A 56 10.07 -2.49 17.01
C GLY A 56 8.67 -2.48 16.41
N VAL A 57 7.96 -1.35 16.55
CA VAL A 57 6.62 -1.19 15.96
C VAL A 57 6.67 -1.16 14.43
N VAL A 58 7.62 -0.46 13.81
CA VAL A 58 7.80 -0.47 12.34
C VAL A 58 8.18 -1.87 11.85
N THR A 59 8.95 -2.63 12.64
CA THR A 59 9.27 -4.04 12.33
C THR A 59 8.00 -4.90 12.31
N GLY A 60 7.14 -4.77 13.34
CA GLY A 60 5.86 -5.47 13.38
C GLY A 60 4.91 -5.04 12.26
N PHE A 61 4.90 -3.75 11.88
CA PHE A 61 4.17 -3.27 10.71
C PHE A 61 4.67 -3.94 9.42
N TYR A 62 5.98 -4.00 9.23
CA TYR A 62 6.58 -4.70 8.09
C TYR A 62 6.16 -6.17 8.03
N GLN A 63 6.14 -6.85 9.17
CA GLN A 63 5.73 -8.24 9.32
C GLN A 63 4.21 -8.45 9.25
N GLN A 64 3.42 -7.37 9.09
CA GLN A 64 1.95 -7.40 9.09
C GLN A 64 1.35 -7.95 10.41
N GLN A 65 2.06 -7.76 11.52
CA GLN A 65 1.62 -8.23 12.82
C GLN A 65 0.43 -7.40 13.32
N PRO A 66 -0.63 -8.02 13.84
CA PRO A 66 -1.75 -7.29 14.45
C PRO A 66 -1.29 -6.41 15.62
N ALA A 67 -1.81 -5.17 15.69
CA ALA A 67 -1.34 -4.19 16.66
C ALA A 67 -1.49 -4.65 18.12
N TYR A 68 -2.57 -5.37 18.45
CA TYR A 68 -2.79 -5.87 19.82
C TYR A 68 -1.74 -6.89 20.24
N ARG A 69 -1.35 -7.78 19.31
CA ARG A 69 -0.32 -8.80 19.56
C ARG A 69 1.05 -8.17 19.71
N LEU A 70 1.38 -7.24 18.82
CA LEU A 70 2.64 -6.52 18.87
C LEU A 70 2.78 -5.67 20.15
N ALA A 71 1.69 -5.06 20.62
CA ALA A 71 1.70 -4.33 21.88
C ALA A 71 2.08 -5.21 23.06
N SER A 72 1.51 -6.41 23.14
CA SER A 72 1.86 -7.43 24.13
C SER A 72 3.32 -7.86 24.01
N ASP A 73 3.79 -8.19 22.80
CA ASP A 73 5.16 -8.68 22.55
C ASP A 73 6.22 -7.62 22.91
N LEU A 74 5.91 -6.34 22.73
CA LEU A 74 6.82 -5.22 23.05
C LEU A 74 6.65 -4.67 24.48
N GLY A 75 5.65 -5.11 25.23
CA GLY A 75 5.32 -4.57 26.54
C GLY A 75 4.96 -3.08 26.53
N VAL A 76 4.16 -2.65 25.52
CA VAL A 76 3.74 -1.25 25.36
C VAL A 76 2.23 -1.16 25.19
N ASP A 77 1.69 0.04 25.42
CA ASP A 77 0.26 0.29 25.23
C ASP A 77 -0.17 0.06 23.77
N TYR A 78 -1.35 -0.52 23.59
CA TYR A 78 -1.98 -0.71 22.28
C TYR A 78 -2.07 0.60 21.48
N GLN A 79 -2.38 1.72 22.17
CA GLN A 79 -2.43 3.03 21.52
C GLN A 79 -1.08 3.50 20.97
N THR A 80 0.02 3.10 21.59
CA THR A 80 1.37 3.42 21.10
C THR A 80 1.63 2.74 19.77
N VAL A 81 1.25 1.46 19.64
CA VAL A 81 1.40 0.70 18.39
C VAL A 81 0.46 1.24 17.30
N THR A 82 -0.82 1.43 17.63
CA THR A 82 -1.81 1.90 16.66
C THR A 82 -1.50 3.29 16.13
N ARG A 83 -0.97 4.19 16.98
CA ARG A 83 -0.54 5.53 16.56
C ARG A 83 0.58 5.48 15.51
N VAL A 84 1.57 4.62 15.71
CA VAL A 84 2.67 4.44 14.74
C VAL A 84 2.15 3.84 13.44
N TYR A 85 1.29 2.82 13.52
CA TYR A 85 0.66 2.19 12.35
C TYR A 85 -0.18 3.18 11.54
N GLN A 86 -1.01 3.99 12.21
CA GLN A 86 -1.83 5.00 11.55
C GLN A 86 -0.97 6.07 10.86
N ARG A 87 0.09 6.53 11.51
CA ARG A 87 1.02 7.51 10.93
C ARG A 87 1.73 6.95 9.70
N LEU A 88 2.17 5.70 9.74
CA LEU A 88 2.75 5.03 8.57
C LEU A 88 1.72 4.93 7.43
N ARG A 89 0.51 4.46 7.71
CA ARG A 89 -0.55 4.36 6.69
C ARG A 89 -0.89 5.70 6.06
N LEU A 90 -0.97 6.75 6.86
CA LEU A 90 -1.21 8.10 6.36
C LEU A 90 -0.08 8.58 5.45
N ALA A 91 1.18 8.35 5.85
CA ALA A 91 2.34 8.68 5.03
C ALA A 91 2.35 7.89 3.72
N LEU A 92 2.07 6.58 3.79
CA LEU A 92 1.97 5.71 2.61
C LEU A 92 0.84 6.16 1.67
N TYR A 93 -0.31 6.58 2.23
CA TYR A 93 -1.42 7.12 1.45
C TYR A 93 -0.98 8.36 0.65
N HIS A 94 -0.32 9.31 1.30
CA HIS A 94 0.17 10.51 0.63
C HIS A 94 1.24 10.19 -0.42
N ILE A 95 2.18 9.30 -0.11
CA ILE A 95 3.22 8.89 -1.05
C ILE A 95 2.60 8.22 -2.28
N ALA A 96 1.69 7.27 -2.10
CA ALA A 96 1.03 6.57 -3.21
C ALA A 96 0.22 7.51 -4.12
N GLU A 97 -0.39 8.55 -3.55
CA GLU A 97 -1.09 9.56 -4.36
C GLU A 97 -0.12 10.51 -5.09
N LEU A 98 1.04 10.81 -4.49
CA LEU A 98 2.07 11.70 -5.04
C LEU A 98 3.01 10.99 -6.02
N GLU A 99 3.22 9.68 -5.90
CA GLU A 99 4.00 8.87 -6.85
C GLU A 99 3.33 8.81 -8.23
N GLY A 100 3.02 9.98 -8.75
CA GLY A 100 2.15 10.24 -9.86
C GLY A 100 2.65 9.86 -11.24
N ALA A 101 3.59 8.93 -11.37
CA ALA A 101 3.92 8.39 -12.68
C ALA A 101 2.70 7.63 -13.22
N LYS A 102 2.16 8.14 -14.32
CA LYS A 102 1.05 7.50 -15.01
C LYS A 102 1.44 6.10 -15.48
N LEU A 103 0.53 5.16 -15.31
CA LEU A 103 0.63 3.82 -15.87
C LEU A 103 0.64 3.88 -17.39
N SER A 104 1.35 2.96 -18.05
CA SER A 104 1.51 2.94 -19.50
C SER A 104 1.59 1.51 -20.04
N GLY A 105 1.58 1.37 -21.37
CA GLY A 105 1.64 0.05 -22.01
C GLY A 105 0.34 -0.72 -21.88
N GLU A 106 0.39 -1.96 -21.46
CA GLU A 106 -0.76 -2.84 -21.27
C GLU A 106 -1.32 -2.71 -19.85
N ILE A 107 -2.58 -2.28 -19.73
CA ILE A 107 -3.22 -1.96 -18.46
C ILE A 107 -4.46 -2.82 -18.28
N GLU A 108 -4.46 -3.63 -17.23
CA GLU A 108 -5.63 -4.39 -16.78
C GLU A 108 -6.47 -3.55 -15.84
N MET A 109 -7.79 -3.60 -15.95
CA MET A 109 -8.71 -2.82 -15.12
C MET A 109 -9.87 -3.69 -14.66
N ASP A 110 -10.21 -3.55 -13.38
CA ASP A 110 -11.32 -4.29 -12.77
C ASP A 110 -11.79 -3.59 -11.49
N GLU A 111 -12.99 -3.93 -11.02
CA GLU A 111 -13.51 -3.52 -9.74
C GLU A 111 -13.57 -4.68 -8.76
N SER A 112 -13.24 -4.39 -7.50
CA SER A 112 -13.39 -5.35 -6.42
C SER A 112 -14.16 -4.77 -5.25
N TYR A 113 -14.92 -5.64 -4.57
CA TYR A 113 -15.80 -5.28 -3.47
C TYR A 113 -15.19 -5.75 -2.15
N PHE A 114 -14.96 -4.81 -1.23
CA PHE A 114 -14.40 -5.05 0.09
C PHE A 114 -15.44 -4.79 1.19
N GLY A 115 -15.51 -5.69 2.17
CA GLY A 115 -16.44 -5.61 3.31
C GLY A 115 -16.93 -6.98 3.75
N GLY A 116 -17.55 -7.04 4.93
CA GLY A 116 -18.02 -8.28 5.55
C GLY A 116 -19.08 -9.01 4.73
N LYS A 117 -19.14 -10.33 4.84
CA LYS A 117 -20.26 -11.13 4.34
C LYS A 117 -21.49 -10.85 5.23
N ARG A 118 -22.56 -10.30 4.65
CA ARG A 118 -23.89 -10.29 5.32
C ARG A 118 -24.67 -11.54 4.91
N LYS A 119 -25.27 -12.23 5.90
CA LYS A 119 -26.18 -13.34 5.64
C LYS A 119 -27.32 -12.89 4.72
N GLY A 120 -27.60 -13.63 3.67
CA GLY A 120 -28.81 -13.52 2.84
C GLY A 120 -28.70 -12.73 1.54
N LYS A 121 -27.71 -11.87 1.29
CA LYS A 121 -27.59 -11.14 0.00
C LYS A 121 -26.21 -11.33 -0.62
N ARG A 122 -26.14 -12.07 -1.72
CA ARG A 122 -24.97 -12.23 -2.58
C ARG A 122 -25.07 -11.28 -3.77
N GLY A 123 -23.94 -10.72 -4.25
CA GLY A 123 -23.88 -9.95 -5.49
C GLY A 123 -23.34 -8.52 -5.35
N ARG A 124 -23.31 -7.79 -6.46
CA ARG A 124 -22.77 -6.43 -6.62
C ARG A 124 -23.52 -5.38 -5.77
N GLY A 125 -24.74 -5.65 -5.33
CA GLY A 125 -25.61 -4.72 -4.57
C GLY A 125 -25.61 -4.90 -3.05
N ALA A 126 -24.67 -5.61 -2.44
CA ALA A 126 -24.65 -5.78 -0.99
C ALA A 126 -24.30 -4.44 -0.29
N MET A 127 -25.32 -3.78 0.28
CA MET A 127 -25.16 -2.52 1.04
C MET A 127 -24.06 -2.66 2.09
N GLY A 128 -23.17 -1.67 2.12
CA GLY A 128 -22.11 -1.59 3.13
C GLY A 128 -20.72 -2.00 2.64
N LYS A 129 -20.55 -2.53 1.43
CA LYS A 129 -19.24 -2.80 0.84
C LYS A 129 -18.62 -1.52 0.25
N SER A 130 -17.29 -1.40 0.37
CA SER A 130 -16.52 -0.40 -0.36
C SER A 130 -16.21 -0.95 -1.76
N ILE A 131 -16.48 -0.16 -2.78
CA ILE A 131 -16.11 -0.47 -4.15
C ILE A 131 -14.71 0.08 -4.38
N VAL A 132 -13.83 -0.75 -4.90
CA VAL A 132 -12.45 -0.35 -5.24
C VAL A 132 -12.25 -0.56 -6.73
N PHE A 133 -11.86 0.50 -7.42
CA PHE A 133 -11.41 0.45 -8.79
C PHE A 133 -9.89 0.28 -8.82
N GLY A 134 -9.39 -0.61 -9.66
CA GLY A 134 -7.97 -0.92 -9.83
C GLY A 134 -7.50 -0.81 -11.27
N LEU A 135 -6.30 -0.28 -11.43
CA LEU A 135 -5.54 -0.21 -12.67
C LEU A 135 -4.22 -0.93 -12.44
N LEU A 136 -3.87 -1.93 -13.23
CA LEU A 136 -2.61 -2.65 -13.13
C LEU A 136 -1.88 -2.61 -14.47
N GLU A 137 -0.69 -2.04 -14.46
CA GLU A 137 0.27 -2.14 -15.56
C GLU A 137 0.88 -3.55 -15.55
N ARG A 138 0.78 -4.29 -16.66
CA ARG A 138 1.30 -5.66 -16.72
C ARG A 138 2.78 -5.68 -16.35
N ASP A 139 3.17 -6.62 -15.49
CA ASP A 139 4.51 -6.75 -14.91
C ASP A 139 5.00 -5.51 -14.12
N GLY A 140 4.12 -4.55 -13.89
CA GLY A 140 4.43 -3.26 -13.28
C GLY A 140 3.70 -3.00 -11.98
N ARG A 141 3.18 -1.77 -11.89
CA ARG A 141 2.56 -1.21 -10.70
C ARG A 141 1.04 -1.27 -10.78
N VAL A 142 0.43 -1.26 -9.61
CA VAL A 142 -1.02 -1.10 -9.45
C VAL A 142 -1.36 0.28 -8.89
N TYR A 143 -2.47 0.83 -9.31
CA TYR A 143 -3.13 1.97 -8.69
C TYR A 143 -4.55 1.57 -8.30
N THR A 144 -4.96 1.91 -7.08
CA THR A 144 -6.29 1.60 -6.56
C THR A 144 -6.98 2.85 -6.03
N ARG A 145 -8.30 2.90 -6.14
CA ARG A 145 -9.11 3.98 -5.59
C ARG A 145 -10.45 3.46 -5.09
N VAL A 146 -10.83 3.87 -3.89
CA VAL A 146 -12.20 3.67 -3.41
C VAL A 146 -13.10 4.62 -4.18
N VAL A 147 -14.18 4.08 -4.75
CA VAL A 147 -15.17 4.83 -5.53
C VAL A 147 -16.56 4.66 -4.93
N GLU A 148 -17.42 5.64 -5.10
CA GLU A 148 -18.81 5.57 -4.64
C GLU A 148 -19.68 4.79 -5.60
N GLY A 149 -19.36 4.84 -6.89
CA GLY A 149 -20.05 4.14 -7.96
C GLY A 149 -19.08 3.69 -9.04
N VAL A 150 -19.62 2.97 -10.02
CA VAL A 150 -18.90 2.46 -11.19
C VAL A 150 -19.46 3.08 -12.47
N SER A 151 -19.86 4.36 -12.41
CA SER A 151 -20.31 5.07 -13.62
C SER A 151 -19.16 5.23 -14.61
N ALA A 152 -19.49 5.27 -15.90
CA ALA A 152 -18.48 5.45 -16.94
C ALA A 152 -17.71 6.76 -16.75
N GLU A 153 -18.37 7.81 -16.25
CA GLU A 153 -17.78 9.14 -16.05
C GLU A 153 -16.75 9.12 -14.95
N ASP A 154 -17.10 8.56 -13.78
CA ASP A 154 -16.20 8.45 -12.62
C ASP A 154 -14.93 7.66 -12.93
N LEU A 155 -15.10 6.51 -13.60
CA LEU A 155 -13.98 5.65 -13.95
C LEU A 155 -13.10 6.31 -15.02
N MET A 156 -13.69 6.97 -16.03
CA MET A 156 -12.95 7.65 -17.09
C MET A 156 -12.10 8.82 -16.56
N GLU A 157 -12.56 9.54 -15.54
CA GLU A 157 -11.77 10.60 -14.90
C GLU A 157 -10.50 10.02 -14.26
N ILE A 158 -10.63 8.91 -13.51
CA ILE A 158 -9.50 8.23 -12.88
C ILE A 158 -8.52 7.73 -13.93
N ILE A 159 -9.02 7.07 -14.99
CA ILE A 159 -8.20 6.51 -16.06
C ILE A 159 -7.38 7.60 -16.75
N ARG A 160 -8.00 8.72 -17.14
CA ARG A 160 -7.29 9.86 -17.76
C ARG A 160 -6.21 10.44 -16.88
N LYS A 161 -6.46 10.52 -15.56
CA LYS A 161 -5.49 11.06 -14.60
C LYS A 161 -4.32 10.11 -14.37
N LYS A 162 -4.56 8.79 -14.37
CA LYS A 162 -3.59 7.79 -13.89
C LYS A 162 -2.96 6.94 -15.01
N THR A 163 -3.42 7.09 -16.27
CA THR A 163 -2.83 6.37 -17.41
C THR A 163 -2.32 7.31 -18.49
N ARG A 164 -1.35 6.86 -19.27
CA ARG A 164 -0.86 7.58 -20.47
C ARG A 164 -1.79 7.31 -21.66
N LYS A 165 -2.03 8.34 -22.45
CA LYS A 165 -2.76 8.21 -23.73
C LYS A 165 -2.00 7.24 -24.65
N GLY A 166 -2.74 6.41 -25.39
CA GLY A 166 -2.16 5.40 -26.27
C GLY A 166 -1.86 4.06 -25.60
N SER A 167 -2.16 3.90 -24.31
CA SER A 167 -2.11 2.60 -23.64
C SER A 167 -3.12 1.61 -24.21
N VAL A 168 -2.87 0.32 -24.01
CA VAL A 168 -3.77 -0.78 -24.36
C VAL A 168 -4.49 -1.22 -23.10
N TYR A 169 -5.82 -1.22 -23.14
CA TYR A 169 -6.66 -1.50 -21.97
C TYR A 169 -7.33 -2.87 -22.08
N PHE A 170 -7.29 -3.63 -20.99
CA PHE A 170 -7.94 -4.93 -20.84
C PHE A 170 -8.94 -4.87 -19.70
N THR A 171 -10.21 -5.16 -19.98
CA THR A 171 -11.30 -5.13 -19.00
C THR A 171 -12.21 -6.33 -19.15
N ASP A 172 -13.12 -6.52 -18.17
CA ASP A 172 -14.29 -7.35 -18.38
C ASP A 172 -15.27 -6.70 -19.40
N THR A 173 -16.39 -7.37 -19.67
CA THR A 173 -17.42 -6.90 -20.63
C THR A 173 -18.35 -5.82 -20.06
N PHE A 174 -17.99 -5.16 -18.97
CA PHE A 174 -18.85 -4.16 -18.32
C PHE A 174 -19.02 -2.90 -19.17
N LYS A 175 -20.28 -2.42 -19.32
CA LYS A 175 -20.63 -1.32 -20.24
C LYS A 175 -19.93 0.01 -19.96
N SER A 176 -19.55 0.27 -18.70
CA SER A 176 -18.85 1.51 -18.30
C SER A 176 -17.51 1.72 -19.02
N TYR A 177 -16.96 0.67 -19.63
CA TYR A 177 -15.68 0.72 -20.34
C TYR A 177 -15.78 1.05 -21.84
N ASN A 178 -16.98 1.20 -22.39
CA ASN A 178 -17.15 1.46 -23.84
C ASN A 178 -16.46 2.75 -24.31
N SER A 179 -16.31 3.74 -23.43
CA SER A 179 -15.65 5.02 -23.72
C SER A 179 -14.12 4.94 -23.82
N LEU A 180 -13.49 3.84 -23.41
CA LEU A 180 -12.04 3.65 -23.44
C LEU A 180 -11.43 3.72 -24.82
N LYS A 181 -12.17 3.38 -25.86
CA LYS A 181 -11.74 3.48 -27.26
C LYS A 181 -11.24 4.87 -27.65
N ARG A 182 -11.66 5.93 -26.90
CA ARG A 182 -11.20 7.30 -27.10
C ARG A 182 -9.80 7.57 -26.52
N LEU A 183 -9.31 6.73 -25.61
CA LEU A 183 -8.03 6.90 -24.94
C LEU A 183 -6.93 5.99 -25.49
N GLY A 184 -7.30 4.84 -26.05
CA GLY A 184 -6.37 3.85 -26.57
C GLY A 184 -7.07 2.60 -27.10
N LYS A 185 -6.30 1.56 -27.41
CA LYS A 185 -6.85 0.26 -27.80
C LYS A 185 -7.52 -0.39 -26.59
N HIS A 186 -8.73 -0.91 -26.78
CA HIS A 186 -9.50 -1.56 -25.73
C HIS A 186 -9.86 -2.99 -26.13
N HIS A 187 -9.50 -3.94 -25.27
CA HIS A 187 -9.82 -5.35 -25.40
C HIS A 187 -10.69 -5.79 -24.22
N THR A 188 -11.77 -6.48 -24.53
CA THR A 188 -12.66 -7.06 -23.52
C THR A 188 -12.42 -8.54 -23.35
N VAL A 189 -12.44 -9.02 -22.12
CA VAL A 189 -12.30 -10.43 -21.74
C VAL A 189 -13.65 -10.92 -21.21
N ASN A 190 -14.19 -11.99 -21.80
CA ASN A 190 -15.45 -12.56 -21.35
C ASN A 190 -15.20 -13.75 -20.40
N HIS A 191 -15.23 -13.49 -19.11
CA HIS A 191 -15.01 -14.50 -18.06
C HIS A 191 -16.09 -15.60 -17.99
N SER A 192 -17.29 -15.37 -18.55
CA SER A 192 -18.34 -16.40 -18.59
C SER A 192 -18.00 -17.58 -19.51
N LYS A 193 -17.05 -17.39 -20.42
CA LYS A 193 -16.64 -18.42 -21.39
C LYS A 193 -15.24 -19.00 -21.09
N SER A 194 -14.31 -18.21 -20.58
CA SER A 194 -12.94 -18.67 -20.28
C SER A 194 -12.17 -17.56 -19.51
N MET A 195 -11.27 -17.94 -18.60
CA MET A 195 -10.35 -17.02 -17.91
C MET A 195 -9.37 -16.33 -18.86
N VAL A 196 -9.10 -16.96 -20.00
CA VAL A 196 -8.25 -16.45 -21.08
C VAL A 196 -9.03 -16.60 -22.38
N ASP A 197 -9.12 -15.53 -23.15
CA ASP A 197 -9.69 -15.65 -24.51
C ASP A 197 -8.76 -16.52 -25.37
N LYS A 198 -9.23 -17.71 -25.74
CA LYS A 198 -8.44 -18.71 -26.47
C LYS A 198 -7.94 -18.21 -27.84
N LYS A 199 -8.66 -17.27 -28.47
CA LYS A 199 -8.30 -16.71 -29.78
C LYS A 199 -7.29 -15.57 -29.67
N THR A 200 -7.51 -14.65 -28.73
CA THR A 200 -6.71 -13.41 -28.60
C THR A 200 -5.66 -13.49 -27.49
N LYS A 201 -5.70 -14.51 -26.63
CA LYS A 201 -4.90 -14.66 -25.40
C LYS A 201 -5.07 -13.48 -24.42
N ASN A 202 -6.13 -12.69 -24.58
CA ASN A 202 -6.43 -11.59 -23.68
C ASN A 202 -6.86 -12.12 -22.30
N HIS A 203 -6.39 -11.52 -21.25
CA HIS A 203 -6.70 -11.86 -19.87
C HIS A 203 -6.60 -10.62 -18.95
N ILE A 204 -7.17 -10.72 -17.76
CA ILE A 204 -7.01 -9.76 -16.65
C ILE A 204 -6.53 -10.47 -15.37
N ASN A 205 -5.77 -11.55 -15.53
CA ASN A 205 -5.30 -12.38 -14.42
C ASN A 205 -4.38 -11.63 -13.45
N GLY A 206 -3.67 -10.60 -13.94
CA GLY A 206 -2.79 -9.78 -13.11
C GLY A 206 -3.57 -9.01 -12.05
N ILE A 207 -4.61 -8.29 -12.46
CA ILE A 207 -5.44 -7.52 -11.51
C ILE A 207 -6.26 -8.43 -10.60
N GLU A 208 -6.72 -9.60 -11.07
CA GLU A 208 -7.37 -10.61 -10.24
C GLU A 208 -6.42 -11.18 -9.19
N GLY A 209 -5.18 -11.46 -9.56
CA GLY A 209 -4.12 -11.88 -8.65
C GLY A 209 -3.84 -10.81 -7.58
N PHE A 210 -3.79 -9.54 -7.97
CA PHE A 210 -3.69 -8.43 -7.03
C PHE A 210 -4.88 -8.38 -6.06
N TRP A 211 -6.12 -8.58 -6.53
CA TRP A 211 -7.28 -8.61 -5.64
C TRP A 211 -7.23 -9.76 -4.64
N SER A 212 -6.77 -10.92 -5.05
CA SER A 212 -6.56 -12.07 -4.15
C SER A 212 -5.55 -11.73 -3.06
N PHE A 213 -4.41 -11.15 -3.43
CA PHE A 213 -3.39 -10.66 -2.50
C PHE A 213 -3.96 -9.58 -1.55
N ALA A 214 -4.68 -8.59 -2.08
CA ALA A 214 -5.26 -7.52 -1.28
C ALA A 214 -6.29 -8.05 -0.27
N LYS A 215 -7.17 -8.95 -0.69
CA LYS A 215 -8.17 -9.58 0.17
C LYS A 215 -7.52 -10.42 1.27
N HIS A 216 -6.45 -11.12 0.96
CA HIS A 216 -5.70 -11.89 1.96
C HIS A 216 -5.11 -11.01 3.05
N ILE A 217 -4.43 -9.92 2.71
CA ILE A 217 -3.87 -9.00 3.69
C ILE A 217 -4.97 -8.29 4.49
N LEU A 218 -5.99 -7.77 3.81
CA LEU A 218 -7.07 -7.00 4.43
C LEU A 218 -8.01 -7.87 5.27
N TYR A 219 -7.97 -9.20 5.11
CA TYR A 219 -8.71 -10.11 5.97
C TYR A 219 -8.39 -9.95 7.46
N ASN A 220 -7.17 -9.63 7.79
CA ASN A 220 -6.71 -9.42 9.16
C ASN A 220 -7.20 -8.10 9.77
N TYR A 221 -7.73 -7.18 8.95
CA TYR A 221 -8.19 -5.85 9.34
C TYR A 221 -9.72 -5.73 9.29
N ARG A 222 -10.44 -6.77 9.73
CA ARG A 222 -11.91 -6.77 9.80
C ARG A 222 -12.37 -5.68 10.77
N GLY A 223 -13.42 -4.95 10.38
CA GLY A 223 -13.98 -3.88 11.20
C GLY A 223 -13.36 -2.51 11.01
N VAL A 224 -12.40 -2.36 10.08
CA VAL A 224 -11.93 -1.04 9.67
C VAL A 224 -13.10 -0.21 9.12
N SER A 225 -13.27 1.00 9.65
CA SER A 225 -14.32 1.90 9.16
C SER A 225 -14.08 2.28 7.71
N LYS A 226 -15.17 2.59 6.98
CA LYS A 226 -15.05 3.06 5.57
C LYS A 226 -14.16 4.29 5.44
N TYR A 227 -14.14 5.15 6.45
CA TYR A 227 -13.30 6.35 6.50
C TYR A 227 -11.80 6.01 6.49
N HIS A 228 -11.39 5.00 7.24
CA HIS A 228 -9.98 4.59 7.33
C HIS A 228 -9.57 3.59 6.24
N PHE A 229 -10.53 2.92 5.61
CA PHE A 229 -10.26 1.87 4.62
C PHE A 229 -9.33 2.31 3.48
N PRO A 230 -9.42 3.52 2.90
CA PRO A 230 -8.50 3.97 1.85
C PRO A 230 -7.02 3.93 2.27
N MET A 231 -6.70 4.22 3.53
CA MET A 231 -5.31 4.16 4.03
C MET A 231 -4.78 2.72 4.10
N TYR A 232 -5.61 1.76 4.47
CA TYR A 232 -5.25 0.33 4.45
C TYR A 232 -5.10 -0.19 3.03
N LEU A 233 -5.96 0.23 2.13
CA LEU A 233 -5.87 -0.10 0.72
C LEU A 233 -4.55 0.40 0.11
N LYS A 234 -4.17 1.64 0.40
CA LYS A 234 -2.90 2.23 -0.07
C LYS A 234 -1.67 1.57 0.57
N GLU A 235 -1.75 1.07 1.80
CA GLU A 235 -0.70 0.20 2.36
C GLU A 235 -0.50 -1.04 1.50
N VAL A 236 -1.59 -1.72 1.12
CA VAL A 236 -1.52 -2.93 0.28
C VAL A 236 -0.98 -2.61 -1.11
N GLU A 237 -1.46 -1.54 -1.74
CA GLU A 237 -0.95 -1.03 -3.02
C GLU A 237 0.56 -0.75 -2.95
N TYR A 238 1.01 -0.04 -1.93
CA TYR A 238 2.42 0.27 -1.73
C TYR A 238 3.28 -0.99 -1.57
N ARG A 239 2.82 -1.96 -0.76
CA ARG A 239 3.51 -3.25 -0.60
C ARG A 239 3.63 -4.02 -1.90
N PHE A 240 2.59 -4.01 -2.72
CA PHE A 240 2.60 -4.66 -4.02
C PHE A 240 3.56 -3.97 -4.99
N ASN A 241 3.51 -2.66 -5.08
CA ASN A 241 4.35 -1.85 -5.97
C ASN A 241 5.84 -1.94 -5.62
N HIS A 242 6.15 -2.15 -4.35
CA HIS A 242 7.52 -2.28 -3.83
C HIS A 242 7.89 -3.72 -3.44
N ARG A 243 7.22 -4.73 -4.03
CA ARG A 243 7.43 -6.15 -3.68
C ARG A 243 8.84 -6.66 -3.92
N ASN A 244 9.57 -6.01 -4.82
CA ASN A 244 10.97 -6.32 -5.14
C ASN A 244 11.98 -5.47 -4.35
N ASP A 245 11.49 -4.49 -3.58
CA ASP A 245 12.31 -3.58 -2.79
C ASP A 245 12.50 -4.07 -1.36
N ASN A 246 13.43 -3.45 -0.65
CA ASN A 246 13.58 -3.66 0.78
C ASN A 246 12.53 -2.86 1.55
N LEU A 247 11.30 -3.39 1.66
CA LEU A 247 10.17 -2.74 2.31
C LEU A 247 10.46 -2.28 3.75
N PHE A 248 11.24 -3.05 4.51
CA PHE A 248 11.59 -2.64 5.87
C PHE A 248 12.40 -1.33 5.88
N LYS A 249 13.39 -1.23 4.99
CA LYS A 249 14.20 -0.02 4.86
C LYS A 249 13.35 1.17 4.43
N LEU A 250 12.42 0.95 3.49
CA LEU A 250 11.48 1.98 3.04
C LEU A 250 10.59 2.45 4.20
N PHE A 251 9.99 1.55 4.98
CA PHE A 251 9.13 1.92 6.11
C PHE A 251 9.88 2.66 7.21
N ILE A 252 11.10 2.24 7.53
CA ILE A 252 11.97 2.98 8.46
C ILE A 252 12.23 4.40 7.95
N HIS A 253 12.57 4.53 6.66
CA HIS A 253 12.83 5.84 6.06
C HIS A 253 11.57 6.72 6.05
N ILE A 254 10.43 6.18 5.66
CA ILE A 254 9.16 6.89 5.66
C ILE A 254 8.79 7.32 7.08
N TYR A 255 8.84 6.41 8.04
CA TYR A 255 8.47 6.74 9.41
C TYR A 255 9.32 7.85 10.02
N PHE A 256 10.63 7.75 9.92
CA PHE A 256 11.54 8.73 10.50
C PHE A 256 11.76 9.96 9.62
N GLY A 257 11.58 9.87 8.31
CA GLY A 257 11.73 10.98 7.37
C GLY A 257 10.49 11.87 7.26
N TYR A 258 9.30 11.26 7.16
CA TYR A 258 8.05 11.99 6.93
C TYR A 258 7.18 12.14 8.17
N VAL A 259 7.22 11.17 9.09
CA VAL A 259 6.26 11.07 10.21
C VAL A 259 6.79 11.66 11.50
N SER A 260 8.10 11.75 11.67
CA SER A 260 8.74 12.23 12.91
C SER A 260 8.81 13.75 13.03
N HIS A 261 8.12 14.48 12.19
CA HIS A 261 8.05 15.94 12.24
C HIS A 261 6.96 16.44 13.17
#